data_351becda3a16e22259837a624c17c126
#
_entry.id   351becda3a16e22259837a624c17c126
#
_cell.length_a   1.000
_cell.length_b   1.000
_cell.length_c   1.000
_cell.angle_alpha   90.00
_cell.angle_beta   90.00
_cell.angle_gamma   90.00
#
_symmetry.space_group_name_H-M   'P 1'
#
loop_
_entity.id
_entity.type
_entity.pdbx_description
1 polymer ?
#
loop_
_entity_poly.entity_id
_entity_poly.type
_entity_poly.pdbx_seq_one_letter_code
_entity_poly.pdbx_strand_id
1 'polypeptide(L)'
;MRFWRKSKSRLTGINVGIPPFSIGASWDKENDEREVKARSERADAFAELWGIVQDAHIGIRNDFDRVDELAEVHRQLNILLIRKDPALEPTDIDLAKDFISALGEFIQLLRPLSGEAAARMRQEVHLTGPVGVPGDLADLEECYLRVIALNESLKRRYRSVVFGEST
;
A
#
# COMPACT_ATOMS: atom_id res chain seq x y z
N MET A 1 -30.34 -34.58 80.80
CA MET A 1 -29.10 -34.04 80.33
C MET A 1 -28.64 -34.89 79.16
N ARG A 2 -28.72 -34.36 77.94
CA ARG A 2 -28.34 -35.15 76.69
C ARG A 2 -27.24 -34.39 75.99
N PHE A 3 -26.03 -35.00 75.89
CA PHE A 3 -24.88 -34.48 75.18
C PHE A 3 -25.08 -34.66 73.68
N TRP A 4 -25.03 -33.55 72.99
CA TRP A 4 -24.95 -33.57 71.54
C TRP A 4 -23.48 -33.57 71.05
N ARG A 5 -23.03 -34.67 70.49
CA ARG A 5 -21.73 -34.73 69.75
C ARG A 5 -21.87 -34.12 68.37
N LYS A 6 -21.12 -33.04 68.11
CA LYS A 6 -20.93 -32.51 66.79
C LYS A 6 -19.93 -33.37 66.03
N SER A 7 -20.37 -34.04 64.98
CA SER A 7 -19.49 -34.70 64.02
C SER A 7 -18.86 -33.63 63.13
N LYS A 8 -17.53 -33.53 63.12
CA LYS A 8 -16.79 -32.73 62.17
C LYS A 8 -16.62 -33.56 60.89
N SER A 9 -17.39 -33.29 59.85
CA SER A 9 -17.11 -33.74 58.52
C SER A 9 -15.92 -32.93 57.94
N ARG A 10 -14.75 -33.58 57.83
CA ARG A 10 -13.62 -33.06 57.04
C ARG A 10 -13.97 -33.19 55.55
N LEU A 11 -14.40 -32.11 54.93
CA LEU A 11 -14.35 -31.98 53.49
C LEU A 11 -12.91 -31.68 53.11
N THR A 12 -12.19 -32.71 52.65
CA THR A 12 -10.93 -32.54 51.89
C THR A 12 -11.27 -31.95 50.54
N GLY A 13 -11.19 -30.61 50.46
CA GLY A 13 -11.24 -29.93 49.20
C GLY A 13 -10.04 -30.32 48.35
N ILE A 14 -10.27 -31.06 47.28
CA ILE A 14 -9.29 -31.23 46.22
C ILE A 14 -9.20 -29.85 45.52
N ASN A 15 -8.20 -29.10 45.93
CA ASN A 15 -7.83 -27.87 45.24
C ASN A 15 -7.12 -28.27 43.95
N VAL A 16 -7.87 -28.51 42.90
CA VAL A 16 -7.30 -28.59 41.55
C VAL A 16 -6.97 -27.15 41.18
N GLY A 17 -5.79 -26.72 41.58
CA GLY A 17 -5.20 -25.45 41.15
C GLY A 17 -4.87 -25.53 39.66
N ILE A 18 -5.85 -25.22 38.82
CA ILE A 18 -5.58 -24.80 37.47
C ILE A 18 -5.06 -23.37 37.58
N PRO A 19 -3.80 -23.06 37.28
CA PRO A 19 -3.32 -21.71 37.37
C PRO A 19 -4.02 -20.87 36.28
N PRO A 20 -4.79 -19.83 36.60
CA PRO A 20 -5.50 -19.02 35.61
C PRO A 20 -4.57 -18.16 34.76
N PHE A 21 -3.25 -18.21 35.02
CA PHE A 21 -2.27 -17.31 34.39
C PHE A 21 -1.55 -17.85 33.16
N SER A 22 -1.65 -19.13 32.85
CA SER A 22 -0.90 -19.69 31.70
C SER A 22 -1.65 -19.57 30.36
N ILE A 23 -2.98 -19.47 30.39
CA ILE A 23 -3.78 -19.39 29.17
C ILE A 23 -3.74 -17.96 28.60
N GLY A 24 -3.84 -16.92 29.42
CA GLY A 24 -3.79 -15.54 28.97
C GLY A 24 -2.44 -15.17 28.33
N ALA A 25 -1.32 -15.53 28.95
CA ALA A 25 0.01 -15.20 28.44
C ALA A 25 0.37 -15.89 27.11
N SER A 26 -0.21 -17.05 26.84
CA SER A 26 0.02 -17.74 25.55
C SER A 26 -0.79 -17.10 24.42
N TRP A 27 -2.00 -16.63 24.70
CA TRP A 27 -2.87 -15.94 23.73
C TRP A 27 -2.32 -14.58 23.35
N ASP A 28 -1.80 -13.82 24.33
CA ASP A 28 -1.19 -12.51 24.07
C ASP A 28 0.05 -12.65 23.20
N LYS A 29 0.91 -13.62 23.49
CA LYS A 29 2.12 -13.85 22.70
C LYS A 29 1.82 -14.31 21.26
N GLU A 30 0.84 -15.18 21.09
CA GLU A 30 0.45 -15.64 19.74
C GLU A 30 -0.18 -14.51 18.92
N ASN A 31 -0.95 -13.62 19.56
CA ASN A 31 -1.50 -12.44 18.91
C ASN A 31 -0.40 -11.44 18.52
N ASP A 32 0.57 -11.20 19.41
CA ASP A 32 1.71 -10.33 19.13
C ASP A 32 2.55 -10.87 17.94
N GLU A 33 2.79 -12.17 17.89
CA GLU A 33 3.52 -12.80 16.79
C GLU A 33 2.75 -12.69 15.45
N ARG A 34 1.43 -12.83 15.48
CA ARG A 34 0.57 -12.66 14.30
C ARG A 34 0.56 -11.20 13.81
N GLU A 35 0.48 -10.24 14.73
CA GLU A 35 0.53 -8.82 14.36
C GLU A 35 1.88 -8.43 13.76
N VAL A 36 2.98 -8.88 14.35
CA VAL A 36 4.34 -8.63 13.82
C VAL A 36 4.49 -9.22 12.42
N LYS A 37 3.99 -10.44 12.21
CA LYS A 37 4.01 -11.10 10.91
C LYS A 37 3.17 -10.35 9.89
N ALA A 38 1.95 -9.95 10.24
CA ALA A 38 1.07 -9.19 9.34
C ALA A 38 1.68 -7.83 8.94
N ARG A 39 2.34 -7.14 9.88
CA ARG A 39 3.06 -5.89 9.59
C ARG A 39 4.23 -6.11 8.64
N SER A 40 4.99 -7.19 8.83
CA SER A 40 6.10 -7.54 7.93
C SER A 40 5.59 -7.86 6.52
N GLU A 41 4.57 -8.70 6.40
CA GLU A 41 3.95 -9.06 5.11
C GLU A 41 3.40 -7.84 4.37
N ARG A 42 2.80 -6.89 5.11
CA ARG A 42 2.34 -5.62 4.55
C ARG A 42 3.49 -4.74 4.07
N ALA A 43 4.54 -4.61 4.88
CA ALA A 43 5.72 -3.83 4.51
C ALA A 43 6.40 -4.39 3.25
N ASP A 44 6.54 -5.71 3.16
CA ASP A 44 7.09 -6.40 1.99
C ASP A 44 6.21 -6.19 0.74
N ALA A 45 4.89 -6.35 0.89
CA ALA A 45 3.94 -6.11 -0.20
C ALA A 45 4.01 -4.67 -0.71
N PHE A 46 4.10 -3.70 0.21
CA PHE A 46 4.19 -2.29 -0.15
C PHE A 46 5.54 -1.94 -0.76
N ALA A 47 6.64 -2.57 -0.33
CA ALA A 47 7.96 -2.38 -0.91
C ALA A 47 8.02 -2.87 -2.36
N GLU A 48 7.42 -4.02 -2.67
CA GLU A 48 7.31 -4.51 -4.05
C GLU A 48 6.46 -3.55 -4.91
N LEU A 49 5.31 -3.10 -4.40
CA LEU A 49 4.45 -2.13 -5.09
C LEU A 49 5.21 -0.84 -5.40
N TRP A 50 5.92 -0.31 -4.39
CA TRP A 50 6.70 0.91 -4.52
C TRP A 50 7.82 0.79 -5.55
N GLY A 51 8.49 -0.36 -5.63
CA GLY A 51 9.51 -0.62 -6.65
C GLY A 51 8.97 -0.41 -8.06
N ILE A 52 7.83 -1.02 -8.39
CA ILE A 52 7.20 -0.89 -9.73
C ILE A 52 6.66 0.54 -9.96
N VAL A 53 6.13 1.21 -8.92
CA VAL A 53 5.71 2.61 -9.01
C VAL A 53 6.90 3.52 -9.36
N GLN A 54 8.08 3.26 -8.81
CA GLN A 54 9.29 4.01 -9.15
C GLN A 54 9.74 3.76 -10.58
N ASP A 55 9.64 2.54 -11.08
CA ASP A 55 9.94 2.23 -12.49
C ASP A 55 9.01 3.00 -13.42
N ALA A 56 7.70 3.07 -13.11
CA ALA A 56 6.75 3.91 -13.84
C ALA A 56 7.14 5.38 -13.80
N HIS A 57 7.49 5.91 -12.61
CA HIS A 57 7.87 7.30 -12.44
C HIS A 57 9.13 7.67 -13.23
N ILE A 58 10.13 6.79 -13.22
CA ILE A 58 11.37 6.96 -13.99
C ILE A 58 11.07 6.94 -15.49
N GLY A 59 10.23 5.99 -15.95
CA GLY A 59 9.81 5.89 -17.33
C GLY A 59 9.09 7.15 -17.81
N ILE A 60 8.15 7.69 -17.02
CA ILE A 60 7.44 8.92 -17.32
C ILE A 60 8.40 10.13 -17.44
N ARG A 61 9.41 10.23 -16.59
CA ARG A 61 10.34 11.38 -16.58
C ARG A 61 11.37 11.33 -17.69
N ASN A 62 11.81 10.14 -18.07
CA ASN A 62 12.99 10.00 -18.92
C ASN A 62 12.66 9.76 -20.39
N ASP A 63 11.52 9.14 -20.71
CA ASP A 63 11.27 8.71 -22.07
C ASP A 63 9.78 8.52 -22.37
N PHE A 64 9.10 9.60 -22.81
CA PHE A 64 7.73 9.53 -23.29
C PHE A 64 7.54 8.70 -24.56
N ASP A 65 8.62 8.37 -25.28
CA ASP A 65 8.52 7.59 -26.51
C ASP A 65 8.34 6.08 -26.22
N ARG A 66 8.52 5.67 -24.96
CA ARG A 66 8.42 4.25 -24.53
C ARG A 66 7.05 3.90 -23.93
N VAL A 67 5.98 4.27 -24.61
CA VAL A 67 4.59 4.04 -24.17
C VAL A 67 4.32 2.57 -23.89
N ASP A 68 4.88 1.66 -24.67
CA ASP A 68 4.67 0.21 -24.52
C ASP A 68 5.34 -0.31 -23.22
N GLU A 69 6.48 0.26 -22.82
CA GLU A 69 7.11 -0.08 -21.54
C GLU A 69 6.28 0.41 -20.35
N LEU A 70 5.72 1.63 -20.44
CA LEU A 70 4.78 2.13 -19.43
C LEU A 70 3.51 1.27 -19.34
N ALA A 71 3.00 0.80 -20.49
CA ALA A 71 1.86 -0.10 -20.52
C ALA A 71 2.17 -1.46 -19.85
N GLU A 72 3.39 -1.96 -20.02
CA GLU A 72 3.83 -3.17 -19.34
C GLU A 72 3.96 -2.96 -17.83
N VAL A 73 4.54 -1.84 -17.40
CA VAL A 73 4.61 -1.47 -15.97
C VAL A 73 3.19 -1.33 -15.37
N HIS A 74 2.27 -0.67 -16.07
CA HIS A 74 0.87 -0.59 -15.67
C HIS A 74 0.23 -1.97 -15.50
N ARG A 75 0.49 -2.90 -16.42
CA ARG A 75 0.01 -4.29 -16.33
C ARG A 75 0.60 -5.00 -15.10
N GLN A 76 1.89 -4.83 -14.85
CA GLN A 76 2.57 -5.43 -13.70
C GLN A 76 2.01 -4.92 -12.37
N LEU A 77 1.73 -3.61 -12.27
CA LEU A 77 1.08 -3.01 -11.10
C LEU A 77 -0.29 -3.63 -10.82
N ASN A 78 -1.12 -3.81 -11.85
CA ASN A 78 -2.42 -4.46 -11.70
C ASN A 78 -2.29 -5.90 -11.18
N ILE A 79 -1.39 -6.68 -11.75
CA ILE A 79 -1.15 -8.07 -11.33
C ILE A 79 -0.64 -8.12 -9.89
N LEU A 80 0.31 -7.26 -9.55
CA LEU A 80 0.87 -7.20 -8.21
C LEU A 80 -0.20 -6.82 -7.19
N LEU A 81 -1.00 -5.80 -7.48
CA LEU A 81 -2.07 -5.36 -6.58
C LEU A 81 -3.05 -6.49 -6.28
N ILE A 82 -3.52 -7.22 -7.30
CA ILE A 82 -4.41 -8.39 -7.13
C ILE A 82 -3.74 -9.47 -6.25
N ARG A 83 -2.45 -9.71 -6.47
CA ARG A 83 -1.69 -10.74 -5.74
C ARG A 83 -1.46 -10.37 -4.28
N LYS A 84 -1.24 -9.08 -4.00
CA LYS A 84 -0.89 -8.56 -2.66
C LYS A 84 -2.09 -8.00 -1.89
N ASP A 85 -3.28 -7.97 -2.49
CA ASP A 85 -4.52 -7.49 -1.87
C ASP A 85 -4.73 -8.00 -0.43
N PRO A 86 -4.52 -9.30 -0.11
CA PRO A 86 -4.71 -9.79 1.25
C PRO A 86 -3.74 -9.24 2.31
N ALA A 87 -2.59 -8.71 1.88
CA ALA A 87 -1.56 -8.18 2.76
C ALA A 87 -1.63 -6.66 2.93
N LEU A 88 -2.41 -5.96 2.09
CA LEU A 88 -2.53 -4.51 2.08
C LEU A 88 -3.80 -4.06 2.84
N GLU A 89 -3.75 -2.88 3.42
CA GLU A 89 -4.95 -2.25 3.97
C GLU A 89 -5.83 -1.67 2.86
N PRO A 90 -7.16 -1.54 3.09
CA PRO A 90 -8.06 -0.96 2.09
C PRO A 90 -7.61 0.41 1.57
N THR A 91 -7.06 1.26 2.44
CA THR A 91 -6.53 2.58 2.07
C THR A 91 -5.29 2.50 1.17
N ASP A 92 -4.47 1.46 1.33
CA ASP A 92 -3.30 1.22 0.49
C ASP A 92 -3.73 0.76 -0.90
N ILE A 93 -4.75 -0.12 -0.93
CA ILE A 93 -5.35 -0.64 -2.16
C ILE A 93 -6.01 0.46 -2.96
N ASP A 94 -6.80 1.33 -2.32
CA ASP A 94 -7.49 2.43 -2.97
C ASP A 94 -6.48 3.42 -3.58
N LEU A 95 -5.44 3.79 -2.82
CA LEU A 95 -4.40 4.68 -3.31
C LEU A 95 -3.62 4.08 -4.50
N ALA A 96 -3.35 2.78 -4.46
CA ALA A 96 -2.71 2.07 -5.56
C ALA A 96 -3.61 2.01 -6.81
N LYS A 97 -4.91 1.76 -6.65
CA LYS A 97 -5.90 1.78 -7.73
C LYS A 97 -6.00 3.15 -8.40
N ASP A 98 -6.03 4.22 -7.60
CA ASP A 98 -6.08 5.58 -8.11
C ASP A 98 -4.83 5.89 -8.97
N PHE A 99 -3.65 5.48 -8.49
CA PHE A 99 -2.42 5.64 -9.26
C PHE A 99 -2.45 4.82 -10.56
N ILE A 100 -2.86 3.56 -10.51
CA ILE A 100 -2.96 2.67 -11.68
C ILE A 100 -3.95 3.25 -12.70
N SER A 101 -5.10 3.75 -12.24
CA SER A 101 -6.09 4.39 -13.11
C SER A 101 -5.53 5.62 -13.81
N ALA A 102 -4.91 6.52 -13.05
CA ALA A 102 -4.30 7.73 -13.60
C ALA A 102 -3.16 7.42 -14.60
N LEU A 103 -2.33 6.41 -14.27
CA LEU A 103 -1.28 5.95 -15.20
C LEU A 103 -1.86 5.36 -16.48
N GLY A 104 -2.95 4.60 -16.39
CA GLY A 104 -3.66 4.06 -17.54
C GLY A 104 -4.24 5.15 -18.44
N GLU A 105 -4.87 6.17 -17.86
CA GLU A 105 -5.37 7.35 -18.58
C GLU A 105 -4.23 8.10 -19.27
N PHE A 106 -3.13 8.33 -18.57
CA PHE A 106 -1.93 8.96 -19.13
C PHE A 106 -1.38 8.20 -20.33
N ILE A 107 -1.26 6.88 -20.24
CA ILE A 107 -0.79 6.03 -21.34
C ILE A 107 -1.73 6.13 -22.55
N GLN A 108 -3.05 6.16 -22.32
CA GLN A 108 -4.02 6.30 -23.41
C GLN A 108 -3.92 7.64 -24.13
N LEU A 109 -3.72 8.73 -23.40
CA LEU A 109 -3.54 10.07 -23.96
C LEU A 109 -2.19 10.22 -24.67
N LEU A 110 -1.14 9.57 -24.16
CA LEU A 110 0.19 9.62 -24.74
C LEU A 110 0.32 8.83 -26.06
N ARG A 111 -0.38 7.69 -26.16
CA ARG A 111 -0.25 6.76 -27.28
C ARG A 111 -0.48 7.36 -28.68
N PRO A 112 -1.49 8.23 -28.91
CA PRO A 112 -1.73 8.83 -30.23
C PRO A 112 -0.78 9.98 -30.57
N LEU A 113 0.04 10.45 -29.60
CA LEU A 113 0.93 11.57 -29.83
C LEU A 113 2.18 11.14 -30.62
N SER A 114 2.58 12.00 -31.57
CA SER A 114 3.86 11.81 -32.26
C SER A 114 5.04 12.08 -31.33
N GLY A 115 6.20 11.48 -31.61
CA GLY A 115 7.43 11.73 -30.85
C GLY A 115 7.79 13.21 -30.71
N GLU A 116 7.48 14.05 -31.72
CA GLU A 116 7.67 15.51 -31.66
C GLU A 116 6.77 16.19 -30.64
N ALA A 117 5.48 15.78 -30.54
CA ALA A 117 4.56 16.34 -29.54
C ALA A 117 4.98 15.95 -28.13
N ALA A 118 5.40 14.71 -27.93
CA ALA A 118 5.94 14.22 -26.66
C ALA A 118 7.24 14.97 -26.29
N ALA A 119 8.11 15.25 -27.23
CA ALA A 119 9.33 16.01 -27.01
C ALA A 119 9.06 17.48 -26.61
N ARG A 120 8.10 18.12 -27.25
CA ARG A 120 7.64 19.48 -26.88
C ARG A 120 7.06 19.50 -25.47
N MET A 121 6.21 18.55 -25.14
CA MET A 121 5.63 18.45 -23.80
C MET A 121 6.69 18.30 -22.71
N ARG A 122 7.70 17.44 -22.91
CA ARG A 122 8.84 17.33 -21.97
C ARG A 122 9.49 18.70 -21.74
N GLN A 123 9.68 19.47 -22.79
CA GLN A 123 10.33 20.77 -22.72
C GLN A 123 9.48 21.82 -22.01
N GLU A 124 8.16 21.83 -22.25
CA GLU A 124 7.21 22.79 -21.68
C GLU A 124 6.89 22.48 -20.22
N VAL A 125 6.62 21.23 -19.86
CA VAL A 125 6.35 20.79 -18.48
C VAL A 125 7.57 21.01 -17.56
N HIS A 126 8.78 20.87 -18.08
CA HIS A 126 10.00 21.10 -17.31
C HIS A 126 10.42 22.56 -17.20
N LEU A 127 9.99 23.43 -18.10
CA LEU A 127 10.53 24.79 -18.20
C LEU A 127 9.57 25.92 -17.77
N THR A 128 8.25 25.73 -17.86
CA THR A 128 7.36 26.91 -17.79
C THR A 128 6.11 26.78 -16.90
N GLY A 129 5.73 25.62 -16.45
CA GLY A 129 4.39 25.45 -15.90
C GLY A 129 3.29 25.73 -16.96
N PRO A 130 2.01 25.61 -16.60
CA PRO A 130 0.90 25.59 -17.56
C PRO A 130 0.71 26.95 -18.21
N VAL A 131 1.22 27.16 -19.41
CA VAL A 131 0.93 28.35 -20.21
C VAL A 131 0.63 27.97 -21.66
N GLY A 132 -0.66 27.90 -22.00
CA GLY A 132 -1.10 27.96 -23.41
C GLY A 132 -0.89 26.72 -24.25
N VAL A 133 -0.97 25.55 -23.65
CA VAL A 133 -0.90 24.25 -24.34
C VAL A 133 -2.13 24.01 -25.19
N PRO A 134 -2.05 23.50 -26.43
CA PRO A 134 -3.21 23.08 -27.22
C PRO A 134 -4.07 22.08 -26.47
N GLY A 135 -5.39 22.06 -26.68
CA GLY A 135 -6.37 21.29 -25.88
C GLY A 135 -5.98 19.83 -25.65
N ASP A 136 -5.48 19.13 -26.66
CA ASP A 136 -5.06 17.73 -26.55
C ASP A 136 -3.83 17.52 -25.63
N LEU A 137 -3.01 18.54 -25.45
CA LEU A 137 -1.85 18.53 -24.56
C LEU A 137 -2.22 18.99 -23.15
N ALA A 138 -3.28 19.78 -22.97
CA ALA A 138 -3.75 20.21 -21.66
C ALA A 138 -4.29 19.02 -20.85
N ASP A 139 -5.05 18.13 -21.46
CA ASP A 139 -5.56 16.90 -20.82
C ASP A 139 -4.42 15.98 -20.41
N LEU A 140 -3.40 15.86 -21.27
CA LEU A 140 -2.22 15.05 -20.98
C LEU A 140 -1.40 15.65 -19.82
N GLU A 141 -1.25 16.97 -19.77
CA GLU A 141 -0.57 17.67 -18.67
C GLU A 141 -1.32 17.49 -17.35
N GLU A 142 -2.64 17.67 -17.34
CA GLU A 142 -3.47 17.45 -16.15
C GLU A 142 -3.33 16.02 -15.63
N CYS A 143 -3.41 15.04 -16.54
CA CYS A 143 -3.23 13.63 -16.20
C CYS A 143 -1.82 13.34 -15.67
N TYR A 144 -0.78 13.91 -16.27
CA TYR A 144 0.60 13.82 -15.80
C TYR A 144 0.75 14.36 -14.37
N LEU A 145 0.22 15.55 -14.08
CA LEU A 145 0.26 16.17 -12.76
C LEU A 145 -0.47 15.31 -11.72
N ARG A 146 -1.58 14.71 -12.10
CA ARG A 146 -2.33 13.77 -11.25
C ARG A 146 -1.49 12.52 -10.93
N VAL A 147 -0.81 11.93 -11.91
CA VAL A 147 0.09 10.79 -11.69
C VAL A 147 1.22 11.16 -10.73
N ILE A 148 1.84 12.32 -10.90
CA ILE A 148 2.90 12.81 -10.01
C ILE A 148 2.39 13.01 -8.58
N ALA A 149 1.22 13.61 -8.39
CA ALA A 149 0.62 13.82 -7.07
C ALA A 149 0.32 12.50 -6.35
N LEU A 150 -0.19 11.51 -7.08
CA LEU A 150 -0.46 10.18 -6.55
C LEU A 150 0.85 9.43 -6.22
N ASN A 151 1.89 9.58 -7.04
CA ASN A 151 3.22 9.04 -6.74
C ASN A 151 3.78 9.59 -5.42
N GLU A 152 3.67 10.91 -5.18
CA GLU A 152 4.12 11.50 -3.92
C GLU A 152 3.28 11.04 -2.71
N SER A 153 1.99 10.76 -2.93
CA SER A 153 1.12 10.20 -1.89
C SER A 153 1.50 8.75 -1.56
N LEU A 154 1.77 7.92 -2.58
CA LEU A 154 2.28 6.56 -2.41
C LEU A 154 3.64 6.55 -1.70
N LYS A 155 4.54 7.47 -2.04
CA LYS A 155 5.84 7.62 -1.40
C LYS A 155 5.73 7.94 0.09
N ARG A 156 4.85 8.86 0.46
CA ARG A 156 4.58 9.17 1.88
C ARG A 156 4.04 7.94 2.60
N ARG A 157 3.10 7.24 1.97
CA ARG A 157 2.52 6.02 2.55
C ARG A 157 3.55 4.90 2.68
N TYR A 158 4.41 4.71 1.69
CA TYR A 158 5.53 3.77 1.75
C TYR A 158 6.43 4.05 2.97
N ARG A 159 6.82 5.30 3.18
CA ARG A 159 7.64 5.67 4.34
C ARG A 159 6.95 5.40 5.67
N SER A 160 5.67 5.69 5.75
CA SER A 160 4.86 5.41 6.94
C SER A 160 4.78 3.90 7.24
N VAL A 161 4.53 3.07 6.21
CA VAL A 161 4.34 1.62 6.38
C VAL A 161 5.66 0.90 6.65
N VAL A 162 6.72 1.25 5.90
CA VAL A 162 8.00 0.51 5.95
C VAL A 162 8.91 1.02 7.06
N PHE A 163 8.95 2.34 7.29
CA PHE A 163 9.88 2.95 8.25
C PHE A 163 9.18 3.48 9.52
N GLY A 164 7.84 3.45 9.58
CA GLY A 164 7.10 3.97 10.72
C GLY A 164 7.17 5.50 10.85
N GLU A 165 7.49 6.22 9.76
CA GLU A 165 7.53 7.67 9.76
C GLU A 165 6.11 8.23 9.92
N SER A 166 5.90 9.08 10.93
CA SER A 166 4.63 9.80 11.09
C SER A 166 4.50 10.83 9.97
N THR A 167 3.39 10.78 9.24
CA THR A 167 3.01 11.73 8.19
C THR A 167 2.50 13.03 8.78
#